data_f897d35c51aac289907dd7d4ef545297
#
_entry.id   f897d35c51aac289907dd7d4ef545297
#
_cell.length_a   1.000
_cell.length_b   1.000
_cell.length_c   1.000
_cell.angle_alpha   90.00
_cell.angle_beta   90.00
_cell.angle_gamma   90.00
#
_symmetry.space_group_name_H-M   'P 1'
#
loop_
_entity.id
_entity.type
_entity.pdbx_description
1 polymer ?
#
loop_
_entity_poly.entity_id
_entity_poly.type
_entity_poly.pdbx_seq_one_letter_code
_entity_poly.pdbx_strand_id
1 'polypeptide(L)'
;MLTFNKDFTLQEPIPQEGIDKALGVLSTGRLHRYNTMKGEKGYAAELEEAFAAYIGSKYCLACASCGSALYIALKSLGVQPGDTVLCNAYTLAPVPGAIQNAGARIELVEIEDDYTIDLDDLDAKAARTEA
;
A
#
# COMPACT_ATOMS: atom_id res chain seq x y z
N MET A 1 -18.45 27.69 -8.18
CA MET A 1 -17.15 27.18 -7.73
C MET A 1 -17.37 26.39 -6.43
N LEU A 2 -17.02 25.11 -6.38
CA LEU A 2 -17.15 24.34 -5.14
C LEU A 2 -16.01 24.76 -4.20
N THR A 3 -16.37 25.25 -3.01
CA THR A 3 -15.38 25.66 -2.01
C THR A 3 -15.26 24.56 -0.98
N PHE A 4 -14.03 24.08 -0.74
CA PHE A 4 -13.76 23.13 0.32
C PHE A 4 -13.68 23.85 1.67
N ASN A 5 -14.59 23.52 2.59
CA ASN A 5 -14.73 24.20 3.87
C ASN A 5 -14.39 23.30 5.08
N LYS A 6 -13.84 22.09 4.83
CA LYS A 6 -13.43 21.19 5.92
C LYS A 6 -12.00 21.51 6.36
N ASP A 7 -11.73 21.34 7.65
CA ASP A 7 -10.39 21.37 8.19
C ASP A 7 -9.66 20.08 7.81
N PHE A 8 -8.51 20.19 7.12
CA PHE A 8 -7.68 19.05 6.72
C PHE A 8 -7.02 18.33 7.89
N THR A 9 -6.95 18.98 9.06
CA THR A 9 -6.33 18.41 10.27
C THR A 9 -7.33 17.64 11.13
N LEU A 10 -8.64 17.77 10.83
CA LEU A 10 -9.68 17.10 11.58
C LEU A 10 -9.78 15.63 11.19
N GLN A 11 -9.50 14.74 12.13
CA GLN A 11 -9.69 13.32 11.97
C GLN A 11 -11.18 12.95 12.18
N GLU A 12 -11.72 12.11 11.33
CA GLU A 12 -13.05 11.54 11.56
C GLU A 12 -12.99 10.49 12.68
N PRO A 13 -13.93 10.50 13.63
CA PRO A 13 -13.95 9.53 14.70
C PRO A 13 -14.24 8.13 14.17
N ILE A 14 -13.63 7.11 14.79
CA ILE A 14 -13.94 5.71 14.47
C ILE A 14 -15.40 5.44 14.90
N PRO A 15 -16.23 4.83 14.04
CA PRO A 15 -17.60 4.45 14.39
C PRO A 15 -17.64 3.55 15.63
N GLN A 16 -18.67 3.71 16.48
CA GLN A 16 -18.79 2.96 17.72
C GLN A 16 -18.71 1.44 17.50
N GLU A 17 -19.34 0.92 16.42
CA GLU A 17 -19.26 -0.49 16.04
C GLU A 17 -17.80 -0.97 15.84
N GLY A 18 -16.95 -0.13 15.24
CA GLY A 18 -15.51 -0.44 15.06
C GLY A 18 -14.77 -0.48 16.39
N ILE A 19 -15.11 0.45 17.31
CA ILE A 19 -14.53 0.47 18.67
C ILE A 19 -14.93 -0.80 19.42
N ASP A 20 -16.20 -1.18 19.38
CA ASP A 20 -16.72 -2.37 20.08
C ASP A 20 -16.08 -3.65 19.56
N LYS A 21 -15.91 -3.78 18.24
CA LYS A 21 -15.16 -4.91 17.63
C LYS A 21 -13.71 -4.95 18.08
N ALA A 22 -13.01 -3.80 18.10
CA ALA A 22 -11.64 -3.72 18.56
C ALA A 22 -11.49 -4.12 20.03
N LEU A 23 -12.39 -3.66 20.90
CA LEU A 23 -12.44 -4.07 22.31
C LEU A 23 -12.69 -5.57 22.46
N GLY A 24 -13.57 -6.14 21.64
CA GLY A 24 -13.80 -7.58 21.59
C GLY A 24 -12.52 -8.36 21.26
N VAL A 25 -11.77 -7.95 20.25
CA VAL A 25 -10.48 -8.58 19.89
C VAL A 25 -9.48 -8.46 21.03
N LEU A 26 -9.32 -7.26 21.60
CA LEU A 26 -8.41 -7.02 22.72
C LEU A 26 -8.73 -7.89 23.94
N SER A 27 -10.01 -8.06 24.25
CA SER A 27 -10.45 -8.88 25.39
C SER A 27 -10.14 -10.37 25.23
N THR A 28 -10.05 -10.85 23.99
CA THR A 28 -9.67 -12.25 23.71
C THR A 28 -8.17 -12.51 23.75
N GLY A 29 -7.34 -11.47 23.64
CA GLY A 29 -5.90 -11.58 23.47
C GLY A 29 -5.44 -12.19 22.12
N ARG A 30 -6.35 -12.52 21.21
CA ARG A 30 -6.05 -13.11 19.88
C ARG A 30 -5.74 -12.02 18.87
N LEU A 31 -4.57 -11.40 18.99
CA LEU A 31 -4.19 -10.20 18.23
C LEU A 31 -3.54 -10.49 16.87
N HIS A 32 -3.18 -11.73 16.60
CA HIS A 32 -2.53 -12.11 15.35
C HIS A 32 -3.55 -12.66 14.35
N ARG A 33 -3.39 -12.34 13.07
CA ARG A 33 -4.31 -12.77 12.00
C ARG A 33 -4.48 -14.30 11.88
N TYR A 34 -3.51 -15.07 12.38
CA TYR A 34 -3.54 -16.54 12.39
C TYR A 34 -4.10 -17.13 13.69
N ASN A 35 -4.45 -16.31 14.68
CA ASN A 35 -5.02 -16.79 15.96
C ASN A 35 -6.54 -16.94 15.84
N THR A 36 -6.99 -17.77 14.91
CA THR A 36 -8.39 -18.11 14.71
C THR A 36 -8.68 -19.53 15.18
N MET A 37 -9.90 -19.79 15.62
CA MET A 37 -10.35 -21.16 15.93
C MET A 37 -10.70 -21.91 14.64
N LYS A 38 -10.75 -23.22 14.72
CA LYS A 38 -11.14 -24.05 13.56
C LYS A 38 -12.52 -23.67 13.05
N GLY A 39 -12.59 -23.25 11.79
CA GLY A 39 -13.82 -22.81 11.15
C GLY A 39 -14.19 -21.34 11.38
N GLU A 40 -13.41 -20.61 12.16
CA GLU A 40 -13.56 -19.17 12.38
C GLU A 40 -12.81 -18.39 11.30
N LYS A 41 -13.41 -17.33 10.75
CA LYS A 41 -12.78 -16.37 9.90
C LYS A 41 -12.30 -15.18 10.74
N GLY A 42 -11.01 -14.85 10.65
CA GLY A 42 -10.47 -13.70 11.37
C GLY A 42 -10.81 -12.37 10.68
N TYR A 43 -10.88 -11.29 11.44
CA TYR A 43 -11.22 -9.96 10.93
C TYR A 43 -10.31 -9.46 9.79
N ALA A 44 -9.03 -9.84 9.77
CA ALA A 44 -8.13 -9.52 8.66
C ALA A 44 -8.60 -10.17 7.35
N ALA A 45 -9.04 -11.43 7.39
CA ALA A 45 -9.56 -12.13 6.22
C ALA A 45 -10.93 -11.57 5.78
N GLU A 46 -11.79 -11.18 6.72
CA GLU A 46 -13.06 -10.50 6.41
C GLU A 46 -12.82 -9.17 5.72
N LEU A 47 -11.86 -8.37 6.20
CA LEU A 47 -11.46 -7.11 5.57
C LEU A 47 -10.94 -7.35 4.15
N GLU A 48 -10.04 -8.32 3.96
CA GLU A 48 -9.45 -8.65 2.66
C GLU A 48 -10.51 -9.02 1.62
N GLU A 49 -11.50 -9.81 2.00
CA GLU A 49 -12.61 -10.17 1.11
C GLU A 49 -13.53 -8.99 0.81
N ALA A 50 -13.91 -8.24 1.84
CA ALA A 50 -14.78 -7.08 1.68
C ALA A 50 -14.12 -6.00 0.81
N PHE A 51 -12.83 -5.75 1.01
CA PHE A 51 -12.08 -4.77 0.23
C PHE A 51 -11.84 -5.24 -1.21
N ALA A 52 -11.50 -6.51 -1.40
CA ALA A 52 -11.39 -7.10 -2.74
C ALA A 52 -12.69 -6.95 -3.53
N ALA A 53 -13.83 -7.25 -2.90
CA ALA A 53 -15.15 -7.08 -3.51
C ALA A 53 -15.45 -5.61 -3.83
N TYR A 54 -15.11 -4.69 -2.93
CA TYR A 54 -15.33 -3.25 -3.10
C TYR A 54 -14.57 -2.68 -4.30
N ILE A 55 -13.30 -3.04 -4.49
CA ILE A 55 -12.47 -2.56 -5.60
C ILE A 55 -12.56 -3.42 -6.86
N GLY A 56 -13.33 -4.53 -6.84
CA GLY A 56 -13.49 -5.44 -7.98
C GLY A 56 -12.26 -6.30 -8.27
N SER A 57 -11.34 -6.49 -7.31
CA SER A 57 -10.19 -7.38 -7.46
C SER A 57 -10.53 -8.80 -7.01
N LYS A 58 -9.78 -9.79 -7.52
CA LYS A 58 -9.96 -11.20 -7.13
C LYS A 58 -9.40 -11.48 -5.74
N TYR A 59 -8.34 -10.77 -5.36
CA TYR A 59 -7.61 -10.98 -4.11
C TYR A 59 -7.23 -9.64 -3.48
N CYS A 60 -7.11 -9.63 -2.17
CA CYS A 60 -6.55 -8.54 -1.40
C CYS A 60 -5.71 -9.11 -0.26
N LEU A 61 -4.61 -8.47 0.06
CA LEU A 61 -3.78 -8.77 1.22
C LEU A 61 -3.65 -7.52 2.08
N ALA A 62 -4.15 -7.58 3.30
CA ALA A 62 -3.97 -6.51 4.27
C ALA A 62 -2.56 -6.53 4.87
N CYS A 63 -1.86 -5.41 4.76
CA CYS A 63 -0.51 -5.22 5.27
C CYS A 63 -0.49 -4.18 6.38
N ALA A 64 0.53 -4.23 7.25
CA ALA A 64 0.67 -3.31 8.37
C ALA A 64 1.00 -1.87 7.93
N SER A 65 1.53 -1.68 6.72
CA SER A 65 1.86 -0.37 6.16
C SER A 65 1.92 -0.39 4.63
N CYS A 66 1.80 0.80 4.02
CA CYS A 66 2.00 0.98 2.59
C CYS A 66 3.40 0.51 2.14
N GLY A 67 4.45 0.84 2.91
CA GLY A 67 5.82 0.37 2.61
C GLY A 67 5.95 -1.15 2.59
N SER A 68 5.29 -1.85 3.52
CA SER A 68 5.22 -3.31 3.52
C SER A 68 4.47 -3.86 2.30
N ALA A 69 3.35 -3.21 1.93
CA ALA A 69 2.57 -3.60 0.77
C ALA A 69 3.37 -3.45 -0.53
N LEU A 70 4.06 -2.33 -0.71
CA LEU A 70 4.95 -2.08 -1.85
C LEU A 70 6.08 -3.10 -1.94
N TYR A 71 6.75 -3.39 -0.81
CA TYR A 71 7.80 -4.41 -0.76
C TYR A 71 7.27 -5.78 -1.20
N ILE A 72 6.12 -6.21 -0.65
CA ILE A 72 5.51 -7.49 -0.99
C ILE A 72 5.11 -7.52 -2.47
N ALA A 73 4.57 -6.43 -3.01
CA ALA A 73 4.22 -6.31 -4.42
C ALA A 73 5.44 -6.48 -5.33
N LEU A 74 6.54 -5.77 -5.05
CA LEU A 74 7.81 -5.90 -5.79
C LEU A 74 8.34 -7.33 -5.77
N LYS A 75 8.36 -7.97 -4.60
CA LYS A 75 8.80 -9.37 -4.48
C LYS A 75 7.87 -10.34 -5.20
N SER A 76 6.56 -10.08 -5.20
CA SER A 76 5.57 -10.91 -5.90
C SER A 76 5.67 -10.79 -7.42
N LEU A 77 6.12 -9.63 -7.92
CA LEU A 77 6.42 -9.40 -9.34
C LEU A 77 7.78 -9.99 -9.77
N GLY A 78 8.54 -10.56 -8.85
CA GLY A 78 9.79 -11.23 -9.15
C GLY A 78 11.03 -10.34 -9.10
N VAL A 79 10.92 -9.13 -8.58
CA VAL A 79 12.07 -8.20 -8.45
C VAL A 79 13.20 -8.84 -7.65
N GLN A 80 14.40 -8.87 -8.26
CA GLN A 80 15.61 -9.48 -7.72
C GLN A 80 16.64 -8.40 -7.32
N PRO A 81 17.60 -8.76 -6.46
CA PRO A 81 18.71 -7.87 -6.17
C PRO A 81 19.48 -7.46 -7.44
N GLY A 82 19.65 -6.16 -7.62
CA GLY A 82 20.33 -5.59 -8.77
C GLY A 82 19.42 -5.15 -9.92
N ASP A 83 18.15 -5.54 -9.91
CA ASP A 83 17.16 -5.01 -10.85
C ASP A 83 17.00 -3.50 -10.67
N THR A 84 16.53 -2.81 -11.69
CA THR A 84 16.20 -1.38 -11.64
C THR A 84 14.69 -1.20 -11.56
N VAL A 85 14.23 -0.35 -10.65
CA VAL A 85 12.83 0.02 -10.53
C VAL A 85 12.72 1.53 -10.73
N LEU A 86 11.91 1.92 -11.70
CA LEU A 86 11.61 3.33 -11.97
C LEU A 86 10.62 3.85 -10.93
N CYS A 87 10.90 5.03 -10.40
CA CYS A 87 10.14 5.63 -9.32
C CYS A 87 9.96 7.12 -9.58
N ASN A 88 8.73 7.62 -9.44
CA ASN A 88 8.44 9.04 -9.49
C ASN A 88 9.31 9.82 -8.49
N ALA A 89 9.95 10.91 -8.93
CA ALA A 89 10.83 11.73 -8.09
C ALA A 89 10.08 12.47 -6.97
N TYR A 90 8.80 12.78 -7.16
CA TYR A 90 7.93 13.36 -6.12
C TYR A 90 7.09 12.27 -5.46
N THR A 91 7.62 11.70 -4.39
CA THR A 91 6.95 10.58 -3.69
C THR A 91 7.31 10.54 -2.20
N LEU A 92 6.62 9.68 -1.45
CA LEU A 92 6.90 9.45 -0.03
C LEU A 92 8.10 8.50 0.15
N ALA A 93 8.91 8.74 1.17
CA ALA A 93 10.08 7.92 1.51
C ALA A 93 9.83 6.39 1.57
N PRO A 94 8.66 5.87 1.98
CA PRO A 94 8.35 4.44 1.91
C PRO A 94 8.43 3.82 0.51
N VAL A 95 8.23 4.60 -0.56
CA VAL A 95 8.28 4.09 -1.94
C VAL A 95 9.72 3.71 -2.33
N PRO A 96 10.70 4.62 -2.34
CA PRO A 96 12.10 4.25 -2.59
C PRO A 96 12.63 3.28 -1.52
N GLY A 97 12.18 3.39 -0.27
CA GLY A 97 12.55 2.46 0.80
C GLY A 97 12.12 1.02 0.52
N ALA A 98 10.93 0.80 -0.04
CA ALA A 98 10.47 -0.54 -0.42
C ALA A 98 11.31 -1.12 -1.57
N ILE A 99 11.71 -0.29 -2.54
CA ILE A 99 12.57 -0.70 -3.66
C ILE A 99 13.95 -1.12 -3.14
N GLN A 100 14.58 -0.32 -2.29
CA GLN A 100 15.87 -0.66 -1.67
C GLN A 100 15.78 -1.94 -0.84
N ASN A 101 14.72 -2.10 -0.04
CA ASN A 101 14.51 -3.30 0.77
C ASN A 101 14.32 -4.55 -0.10
N ALA A 102 13.77 -4.41 -1.30
CA ALA A 102 13.68 -5.51 -2.27
C ALA A 102 15.04 -5.88 -2.89
N GLY A 103 16.08 -5.08 -2.67
CA GLY A 103 17.43 -5.25 -3.21
C GLY A 103 17.62 -4.59 -4.58
N ALA A 104 16.62 -3.87 -5.07
CA ALA A 104 16.65 -3.22 -6.37
C ALA A 104 17.32 -1.83 -6.31
N ARG A 105 17.80 -1.38 -7.46
CA ARG A 105 18.26 0.00 -7.68
C ARG A 105 17.06 0.88 -8.00
N ILE A 106 17.12 2.12 -7.50
CA ILE A 106 16.10 3.12 -7.80
C ILE A 106 16.64 3.99 -8.94
N GLU A 107 15.82 4.19 -9.96
CA GLU A 107 16.01 5.26 -10.93
C GLU A 107 14.82 6.19 -10.87
N LEU A 108 15.06 7.46 -10.58
CA LEU A 108 14.02 8.47 -10.44
C LEU A 108 13.55 8.92 -11.82
N VAL A 109 12.26 9.06 -11.97
CA VAL A 109 11.60 9.66 -13.14
C VAL A 109 11.19 11.07 -12.79
N GLU A 110 11.45 12.02 -13.68
CA GLU A 110 11.10 13.42 -13.51
C GLU A 110 9.60 13.64 -13.36
N ILE A 111 9.23 14.81 -12.91
CA ILE A 111 7.83 15.23 -12.74
C ILE A 111 7.56 16.48 -13.55
N GLU A 112 6.30 16.61 -13.96
CA GLU A 112 5.76 17.82 -14.55
C GLU A 112 5.49 18.91 -13.48
N ASP A 113 5.20 20.12 -13.93
CA ASP A 113 4.90 21.26 -13.05
C ASP A 113 3.64 21.04 -12.16
N ASP A 114 2.77 20.12 -12.55
CA ASP A 114 1.57 19.73 -11.80
C ASP A 114 1.79 18.54 -10.85
N TYR A 115 3.05 18.11 -10.68
CA TYR A 115 3.50 16.98 -9.86
C TYR A 115 3.09 15.59 -10.38
N THR A 116 2.58 15.49 -11.58
CA THR A 116 2.40 14.18 -12.25
C THR A 116 3.75 13.67 -12.79
N ILE A 117 3.82 12.38 -13.07
CA ILE A 117 5.04 11.77 -13.64
C ILE A 117 5.23 12.26 -15.08
N ASP A 118 6.47 12.63 -15.43
CA ASP A 118 6.88 12.91 -16.80
C ASP A 118 6.92 11.60 -17.61
N LEU A 119 5.98 11.45 -18.54
CA LEU A 119 5.86 10.24 -19.34
C LEU A 119 6.95 10.12 -20.40
N ASP A 120 7.47 11.21 -20.92
CA ASP A 120 8.57 11.20 -21.91
C ASP A 120 9.88 10.74 -21.24
N ASP A 121 10.15 11.22 -20.03
CA ASP A 121 11.31 10.78 -19.24
C ASP A 121 11.15 9.31 -18.78
N LEU A 122 9.91 8.91 -18.41
CA LEU A 122 9.61 7.51 -18.08
C LEU A 122 9.93 6.58 -19.25
N ASP A 123 9.44 6.91 -20.45
CA ASP A 123 9.66 6.11 -21.66
C ASP A 123 11.14 6.06 -22.04
N ALA A 124 11.84 7.20 -21.94
CA ALA A 124 13.28 7.27 -22.22
C ALA A 124 14.11 6.43 -21.24
N LYS A 125 13.73 6.41 -19.95
CA LYS A 125 14.41 5.62 -18.92
C LYS A 125 14.05 4.14 -19.02
N ALA A 126 12.81 3.80 -19.30
CA ALA A 126 12.39 2.42 -19.53
C ALA A 126 13.07 1.79 -20.74
N ALA A 127 13.28 2.55 -21.80
CA ALA A 127 14.01 2.07 -22.99
C ALA A 127 15.52 1.86 -22.77
N ARG A 128 16.12 2.56 -21.82
CA ARG A 128 17.56 2.47 -21.49
C ARG A 128 17.88 1.35 -20.51
N THR A 129 16.99 1.18 -19.55
CA THR A 129 17.10 0.16 -18.51
C THR A 129 16.27 -1.04 -18.94
N GLU A 130 16.82 -2.24 -18.94
CA GLU A 130 16.02 -3.47 -18.98
C GLU A 130 15.24 -3.56 -17.65
N ALA A 131 14.29 -2.62 -17.48
CA ALA A 131 13.54 -2.41 -16.25
C ALA A 131 12.23 -3.21 -16.25
#